data_444aa1f8c97d0d6fa6be4d1666dc83df
#
_entry.id   444aa1f8c97d0d6fa6be4d1666dc83df
#
_cell.length_a   1.000
_cell.length_b   1.000
_cell.length_c   1.000
_cell.angle_alpha   90.00
_cell.angle_beta   90.00
_cell.angle_gamma   90.00
#
_symmetry.space_group_name_H-M   'P 1'
#
loop_
_entity.id
_entity.type
_entity.pdbx_description
1 polymer ?
#
loop_
_entity_poly.entity_id
_entity_poly.type
_entity_poly.pdbx_seq_one_letter_code
_entity_poly.pdbx_strand_id
1 'polypeptide(L)'
;MGTALEDFKSKITQIDLKKTILDSKRPLTAEQQNRLEQKLRLDWNYHSNSIEGNTLTASETRAFILHGVTAKGKPFRDYLEMEGHNKALKKLEDLVQKEIKITESVIKELHKINDFLKKKQKER
;
A
#
# COMPACT_ATOMS: atom_id res chain seq x y z
N MET A 1 -22.38 23.26 22.48
CA MET A 1 -21.00 22.99 22.08
C MET A 1 -20.78 21.51 21.84
N GLY A 2 -20.29 21.13 20.67
CA GLY A 2 -19.90 19.74 20.39
C GLY A 2 -18.65 19.35 21.14
N THR A 3 -18.65 18.14 21.73
CA THR A 3 -17.45 17.57 22.33
C THR A 3 -16.60 16.92 21.25
N ALA A 4 -15.33 16.62 21.53
CA ALA A 4 -14.45 15.87 20.64
C ALA A 4 -15.05 14.49 20.28
N LEU A 5 -15.77 13.88 21.24
CA LEU A 5 -16.47 12.61 21.03
C LEU A 5 -17.63 12.74 20.04
N GLU A 6 -18.42 13.80 20.13
CA GLU A 6 -19.52 14.08 19.21
C GLU A 6 -19.02 14.32 17.79
N ASP A 7 -17.93 15.07 17.63
CA ASP A 7 -17.26 15.29 16.35
C ASP A 7 -16.76 13.97 15.76
N PHE A 8 -16.12 13.13 16.56
CA PHE A 8 -15.67 11.81 16.15
C PHE A 8 -16.83 10.93 15.68
N LYS A 9 -17.93 10.88 16.44
CA LYS A 9 -19.13 10.11 16.07
C LYS A 9 -19.75 10.62 14.78
N SER A 10 -19.78 11.93 14.57
CA SER A 10 -20.27 12.54 13.33
C SER A 10 -19.43 12.10 12.13
N LYS A 11 -18.10 12.10 12.25
CA LYS A 11 -17.20 11.64 11.21
C LYS A 11 -17.38 10.17 10.88
N ILE A 12 -17.53 9.31 11.88
CA ILE A 12 -17.80 7.89 11.69
C ILE A 12 -19.12 7.69 10.93
N THR A 13 -20.19 8.42 11.29
CA THR A 13 -21.47 8.37 10.59
C THR A 13 -21.32 8.74 9.11
N GLN A 14 -20.52 9.78 8.80
CA GLN A 14 -20.25 10.19 7.42
C GLN A 14 -19.49 9.11 6.64
N ILE A 15 -18.52 8.44 7.28
CA ILE A 15 -17.76 7.34 6.68
C ILE A 15 -18.68 6.15 6.37
N ASP A 16 -19.52 5.78 7.32
CA ASP A 16 -20.48 4.68 7.14
C ASP A 16 -21.46 4.96 6.00
N LEU A 17 -21.94 6.20 5.89
CA LEU A 17 -22.81 6.63 4.80
C LEU A 17 -22.11 6.51 3.44
N LYS A 18 -20.87 6.97 3.34
CA LYS A 18 -20.06 6.85 2.12
C LYS A 18 -19.80 5.40 1.76
N LYS A 19 -19.52 4.55 2.75
CA LYS A 19 -19.36 3.11 2.54
C LYS A 19 -20.63 2.47 1.99
N THR A 20 -21.79 2.84 2.50
CA THR A 20 -23.08 2.36 2.00
C THR A 20 -23.26 2.74 0.53
N ILE A 21 -22.90 3.96 0.15
CA ILE A 21 -22.98 4.42 -1.26
C ILE A 21 -22.03 3.60 -2.13
N LEU A 22 -20.80 3.35 -1.69
CA LEU A 22 -19.85 2.51 -2.41
C LEU A 22 -20.37 1.09 -2.60
N ASP A 23 -20.89 0.50 -1.54
CA ASP A 23 -21.42 -0.87 -1.57
C ASP A 23 -22.61 -1.01 -2.52
N SER A 24 -23.42 0.04 -2.67
CA SER A 24 -24.54 0.06 -3.62
C SER A 24 -24.10 0.01 -5.10
N LYS A 25 -22.84 0.35 -5.38
CA LYS A 25 -22.26 0.33 -6.74
C LYS A 25 -21.59 -1.00 -7.08
N ARG A 26 -21.56 -1.92 -6.15
CA ARG A 26 -21.00 -3.25 -6.33
C ARG A 26 -22.08 -4.24 -6.82
N PRO A 27 -21.67 -5.36 -7.47
CA PRO A 27 -20.30 -5.74 -7.74
C PRO A 27 -19.69 -4.97 -8.92
N LEU A 28 -18.36 -4.78 -8.84
CA LEU A 28 -17.59 -4.27 -9.96
C LEU A 28 -17.34 -5.41 -10.95
N THR A 29 -17.17 -5.09 -12.24
CA THR A 29 -16.69 -6.08 -13.20
C THR A 29 -15.27 -6.50 -12.86
N ALA A 30 -14.84 -7.68 -13.32
CA ALA A 30 -13.48 -8.16 -13.12
C ALA A 30 -12.44 -7.15 -13.64
N GLU A 31 -12.70 -6.54 -14.80
CA GLU A 31 -11.82 -5.52 -15.38
C GLU A 31 -11.73 -4.27 -14.49
N GLN A 32 -12.87 -3.78 -14.02
CA GLN A 32 -12.92 -2.61 -13.12
C GLN A 32 -12.19 -2.89 -11.81
N GLN A 33 -12.39 -4.08 -11.24
CA GLN A 33 -11.73 -4.51 -10.01
C GLN A 33 -10.20 -4.53 -10.19
N ASN A 34 -9.72 -5.12 -11.27
CA ASN A 34 -8.28 -5.21 -11.56
C ASN A 34 -7.65 -3.83 -11.76
N ARG A 35 -8.31 -2.93 -12.47
CA ARG A 35 -7.83 -1.56 -12.68
C ARG A 35 -7.74 -0.80 -11.36
N LEU A 36 -8.75 -0.92 -10.51
CA LEU A 36 -8.80 -0.25 -9.21
C LEU A 36 -7.69 -0.78 -8.29
N GLU A 37 -7.52 -2.09 -8.20
CA GLU A 37 -6.48 -2.71 -7.40
C GLU A 37 -5.08 -2.30 -7.85
N GLN A 38 -4.83 -2.28 -9.16
CA GLN A 38 -3.56 -1.83 -9.71
C GLN A 38 -3.28 -0.38 -9.36
N LYS A 39 -4.26 0.51 -9.54
CA LYS A 39 -4.12 1.93 -9.21
C LYS A 39 -3.81 2.13 -7.72
N LEU A 40 -4.56 1.48 -6.85
CA LEU A 40 -4.37 1.59 -5.40
C LEU A 40 -3.00 1.06 -4.98
N ARG A 41 -2.55 -0.05 -5.56
CA ARG A 41 -1.22 -0.62 -5.28
C ARG A 41 -0.10 0.33 -5.70
N LEU A 42 -0.19 0.92 -6.88
CA LEU A 42 0.81 1.87 -7.37
C LEU A 42 0.84 3.14 -6.52
N ASP A 43 -0.32 3.71 -6.21
CA ASP A 43 -0.43 4.90 -5.38
C ASP A 43 0.13 4.65 -3.98
N TRP A 44 -0.20 3.53 -3.38
CA TRP A 44 0.25 3.17 -2.04
C TRP A 44 1.77 2.98 -2.00
N ASN A 45 2.32 2.22 -2.94
CA ASN A 45 3.77 2.04 -3.04
C ASN A 45 4.49 3.39 -3.22
N TYR A 46 3.99 4.23 -4.12
CA TYR A 46 4.60 5.52 -4.42
C TYR A 46 4.54 6.46 -3.20
N HIS A 47 3.36 6.71 -2.68
CA HIS A 47 3.18 7.69 -1.60
C HIS A 47 3.86 7.27 -0.30
N SER A 48 3.74 6.02 0.11
CA SER A 48 4.36 5.54 1.34
C SER A 48 5.88 5.64 1.29
N ASN A 49 6.49 5.24 0.19
CA ASN A 49 7.93 5.33 0.02
C ASN A 49 8.40 6.78 -0.13
N SER A 50 7.62 7.62 -0.79
CA SER A 50 7.92 9.05 -0.94
C SER A 50 7.97 9.77 0.40
N ILE A 51 7.05 9.47 1.31
CA ILE A 51 7.04 10.00 2.68
C ILE A 51 8.34 9.65 3.42
N GLU A 52 8.88 8.46 3.18
CA GLU A 52 10.13 7.97 3.79
C GLU A 52 11.39 8.45 3.05
N GLY A 53 11.26 9.32 2.08
CA GLY A 53 12.39 9.91 1.36
C GLY A 53 12.81 9.21 0.08
N ASN A 54 12.04 8.24 -0.40
CA ASN A 54 12.29 7.60 -1.70
C ASN A 54 12.16 8.63 -2.83
N THR A 55 13.11 8.63 -3.77
CA THR A 55 13.19 9.65 -4.83
C THR A 55 12.55 9.24 -6.15
N LEU A 56 12.02 8.01 -6.25
CA LEU A 56 11.33 7.60 -7.47
C LEU A 56 10.07 8.43 -7.71
N THR A 57 9.87 8.87 -8.94
CA THR A 57 8.63 9.55 -9.34
C THR A 57 7.48 8.54 -9.44
N ALA A 58 6.25 9.03 -9.53
CA ALA A 58 5.09 8.16 -9.74
C ALA A 58 5.23 7.34 -11.03
N SER A 59 5.73 7.96 -12.10
CA SER A 59 5.98 7.31 -13.39
C SER A 59 7.07 6.25 -13.30
N GLU A 60 8.17 6.55 -12.60
CA GLU A 60 9.27 5.61 -12.38
C GLU A 60 8.82 4.42 -11.50
N THR A 61 8.02 4.68 -10.49
CA THR A 61 7.41 3.64 -9.63
C THR A 61 6.55 2.70 -10.47
N ARG A 62 5.70 3.26 -11.32
CA ARG A 62 4.84 2.48 -12.21
C ARG A 62 5.65 1.59 -13.15
N ALA A 63 6.66 2.14 -13.81
CA ALA A 63 7.52 1.40 -14.73
C ALA A 63 8.24 0.26 -14.03
N PHE A 64 8.73 0.49 -12.82
CA PHE A 64 9.43 -0.52 -12.03
C PHE A 64 8.49 -1.62 -11.54
N ILE A 65 7.37 -1.26 -10.92
CA ILE A 65 6.41 -2.23 -10.36
C ILE A 65 5.78 -3.10 -11.45
N LEU A 66 5.39 -2.50 -12.57
CA LEU A 66 4.68 -3.21 -13.63
C LEU A 66 5.59 -3.93 -14.62
N HIS A 67 6.76 -3.39 -14.89
CA HIS A 67 7.62 -3.87 -15.99
C HIS A 67 9.07 -4.18 -15.57
N GLY A 68 9.43 -3.96 -14.32
CA GLY A 68 10.80 -4.16 -13.85
C GLY A 68 11.82 -3.19 -14.45
N VAL A 69 11.35 -2.09 -15.02
CA VAL A 69 12.22 -1.09 -15.67
C VAL A 69 12.76 -0.12 -14.63
N THR A 70 14.08 0.07 -14.63
CA THR A 70 14.76 1.03 -13.76
C THR A 70 15.16 2.28 -14.55
N ALA A 71 15.03 3.45 -13.91
CA ALA A 71 15.47 4.71 -14.48
C ALA A 71 16.96 4.95 -14.17
N LYS A 72 17.65 5.57 -15.12
CA LYS A 72 19.05 5.94 -14.96
C LYS A 72 19.17 7.09 -13.96
N GLY A 73 20.15 7.01 -13.06
CA GLY A 73 20.45 8.08 -12.10
C GLY A 73 19.72 8.01 -10.79
N LYS A 74 18.91 6.98 -10.55
CA LYS A 74 18.26 6.79 -9.25
C LYS A 74 19.04 5.80 -8.40
N PRO A 75 19.13 6.02 -7.06
CA PRO A 75 19.82 5.09 -6.18
C PRO A 75 19.21 3.69 -6.21
N PHE A 76 20.06 2.68 -6.24
CA PHE A 76 19.62 1.28 -6.18
C PHE A 76 18.78 0.97 -4.93
N ARG A 77 19.14 1.59 -3.82
CA ARG A 77 18.41 1.50 -2.56
C ARG A 77 16.92 1.84 -2.73
N ASP A 78 16.58 2.86 -3.52
CA ASP A 78 15.20 3.29 -3.72
C ASP A 78 14.37 2.20 -4.40
N TYR A 79 14.97 1.45 -5.33
CA TYR A 79 14.31 0.30 -5.96
C TYR A 79 14.13 -0.85 -4.98
N LEU A 80 15.10 -1.10 -4.11
CA LEU A 80 14.97 -2.14 -3.07
C LEU A 80 13.87 -1.81 -2.07
N GLU A 81 13.77 -0.56 -1.66
CA GLU A 81 12.70 -0.08 -0.78
C GLU A 81 11.33 -0.26 -1.43
N MET A 82 11.22 0.11 -2.70
CA MET A 82 9.97 -0.02 -3.45
C MET A 82 9.56 -1.48 -3.60
N GLU A 83 10.49 -2.35 -3.94
CA GLU A 83 10.21 -3.78 -4.08
C GLU A 83 9.82 -4.44 -2.76
N GLY A 84 10.52 -4.11 -1.68
CA GLY A 84 10.19 -4.61 -0.34
C GLY A 84 8.79 -4.20 0.09
N HIS A 85 8.43 -2.95 -0.12
CA HIS A 85 7.08 -2.44 0.18
C HIS A 85 6.02 -3.14 -0.65
N ASN A 86 6.26 -3.32 -1.95
CA ASN A 86 5.33 -4.01 -2.83
C ASN A 86 5.12 -5.48 -2.41
N LYS A 87 6.18 -6.17 -2.00
CA LYS A 87 6.08 -7.54 -1.47
C LYS A 87 5.27 -7.59 -0.18
N ALA A 88 5.46 -6.62 0.71
CA ALA A 88 4.69 -6.51 1.95
C ALA A 88 3.20 -6.27 1.66
N LEU A 89 2.87 -5.44 0.67
CA LEU A 89 1.48 -5.22 0.25
C LEU A 89 0.84 -6.49 -0.30
N LYS A 90 1.55 -7.25 -1.11
CA LYS A 90 1.05 -8.53 -1.63
C LYS A 90 0.77 -9.52 -0.50
N LYS A 91 1.65 -9.58 0.48
CA LYS A 91 1.44 -10.42 1.67
C LYS A 91 0.23 -9.97 2.47
N LEU A 92 0.06 -8.66 2.64
CA LEU A 92 -1.09 -8.09 3.33
C LEU A 92 -2.40 -8.45 2.61
N GLU A 93 -2.45 -8.33 1.29
CA GLU A 93 -3.61 -8.72 0.48
C GLU A 93 -3.96 -10.20 0.69
N ASP A 94 -2.96 -11.08 0.71
CA ASP A 94 -3.14 -12.50 0.95
C ASP A 94 -3.73 -12.77 2.35
N LEU A 95 -3.21 -12.10 3.37
CA LEU A 95 -3.72 -12.21 4.74
C LEU A 95 -5.16 -11.74 4.87
N VAL A 96 -5.52 -10.65 4.19
CA VAL A 96 -6.89 -10.12 4.18
C VAL A 96 -7.85 -11.10 3.51
N GLN A 97 -7.46 -11.69 2.38
CA GLN A 97 -8.30 -12.68 1.68
C GLN A 97 -8.53 -13.93 2.52
N LYS A 98 -7.54 -14.34 3.30
CA LYS A 98 -7.63 -15.49 4.21
C LYS A 98 -8.28 -15.17 5.55
N GLU A 99 -8.73 -13.93 5.73
CA GLU A 99 -9.35 -13.47 6.98
C GLU A 99 -8.46 -13.68 8.22
N ILE A 100 -7.16 -13.59 8.06
CA ILE A 100 -6.20 -13.72 9.16
C ILE A 100 -6.27 -12.47 10.05
N LYS A 101 -6.39 -12.68 11.36
CA LYS A 101 -6.42 -11.58 12.33
C LYS A 101 -5.08 -10.84 12.36
N ILE A 102 -5.14 -9.51 12.48
CA ILE A 102 -3.96 -8.68 12.67
C ILE A 102 -3.47 -8.89 14.11
N THR A 103 -2.28 -9.45 14.23
CA THR A 103 -1.60 -9.68 15.51
C THR A 103 -0.25 -8.97 15.48
N GLU A 104 0.38 -8.82 16.63
CA GLU A 104 1.75 -8.30 16.71
C GLU A 104 2.72 -9.11 15.84
N SER A 105 2.58 -10.43 15.82
CA SER A 105 3.37 -11.32 14.98
C SER A 105 3.22 -11.02 13.49
N VAL A 106 1.99 -10.78 13.03
CA VAL A 106 1.69 -10.41 11.63
C VAL A 106 2.32 -9.07 11.28
N ILE A 107 2.23 -8.08 12.17
CA ILE A 107 2.83 -6.75 11.95
C ILE A 107 4.34 -6.88 11.82
N LYS A 108 4.99 -7.64 12.68
CA LYS A 108 6.43 -7.89 12.64
C LYS A 108 6.85 -8.62 11.36
N GLU A 109 6.06 -9.56 10.91
CA GLU A 109 6.29 -10.28 9.65
C GLU A 109 6.26 -9.34 8.45
N LEU A 110 5.25 -8.47 8.38
CA LEU A 110 5.14 -7.47 7.31
C LEU A 110 6.32 -6.51 7.31
N HIS A 111 6.72 -6.04 8.46
CA HIS A 111 7.88 -5.17 8.61
C HIS A 111 9.17 -5.86 8.13
N LYS A 112 9.36 -7.12 8.50
CA LYS A 112 10.50 -7.92 8.09
C LYS A 112 10.56 -8.08 6.56
N ILE A 113 9.44 -8.36 5.93
CA ILE A 113 9.35 -8.45 4.46
C ILE A 113 9.72 -7.13 3.82
N ASN A 114 9.19 -6.02 4.34
CA ASN A 114 9.47 -4.68 3.83
C ASN A 114 10.96 -4.34 3.86
N ASP A 115 11.67 -4.73 4.91
CA ASP A 115 13.07 -4.36 5.14
C ASP A 115 14.09 -5.40 4.68
N PHE A 116 13.65 -6.58 4.26
CA PHE A 116 14.54 -7.72 3.96
C PHE A 116 15.61 -7.39 2.91
N LEU A 117 15.22 -6.76 1.82
CA LEU A 117 16.16 -6.43 0.73
C LEU A 117 17.15 -5.33 1.13
N LYS A 118 16.71 -4.37 1.93
CA LYS A 118 17.59 -3.33 2.47
C LYS A 118 18.69 -3.94 3.36
N LYS A 119 18.32 -4.89 4.22
CA LYS A 119 19.28 -5.57 5.09
C LYS A 119 20.31 -6.35 4.29
N LYS A 120 19.90 -7.07 3.24
CA LYS A 120 20.80 -7.80 2.37
C LYS A 120 21.83 -6.89 1.69
N GLN A 121 21.43 -5.70 1.27
CA GLN A 121 22.34 -4.73 0.68
C GLN A 121 23.39 -4.24 1.68
N LYS A 122 23.02 -4.01 2.94
CA LYS A 122 23.93 -3.56 4.00
C LYS A 122 24.96 -4.62 4.41
N GLU A 123 24.62 -5.90 4.27
CA GLU A 123 25.50 -7.02 4.61
C GLU A 123 26.52 -7.34 3.52
N ARG A 124 26.40 -6.73 2.37
CA ARG A 124 27.37 -6.81 1.28
C ARG A 124 28.33 -5.62 1.37
#